data_a5e3e3b75a770aff74d30102eb8165ab
#
_entry.id   a5e3e3b75a770aff74d30102eb8165ab
#
_cell.length_a   1.000
_cell.length_b   1.000
_cell.length_c   1.000
_cell.angle_alpha   90.00
_cell.angle_beta   90.00
_cell.angle_gamma   90.00
#
_symmetry.space_group_name_H-M   'P 1'
#
loop_
_entity.id
_entity.type
_entity.pdbx_description
1 polymer ?
#
loop_
_entity_poly.entity_id
_entity_poly.type
_entity_poly.pdbx_seq_one_letter_code
_entity_poly.pdbx_strand_id
1 'polypeptide(L)'
;MKKALALILALVMVFALCACGAAAETPATPETPAEPTAETPTEAETPAEGELPWAGHTLYVANWQGYNSDEDYCEKAFEDMTGAQVEHVYFNSYDELMTTLMTGGNKTIDAVVLSNNYTQWFHDEGLLANVDPAKIPNYAEVADVYKDLSPYAVDDAGNLFAFPWCNGTSSLAYNPDKVDFELEHWSDLLNPALKGHVMVLDGDGDDWVIGCLLAGEDSDDIENVDIEKVRAALKELKGQLLGFWASNDEQTIPWLAGDFWAGEIWSGPYSQLINDPSTNIKLVHPTEGTVGYVDYWAIVEGTDEYDLACEWINWIESEEQQTAMATGISDKYPGEYYTYTPVNAKAIDNLTPEQKITLELDPMPTCIKLLPYIADPELKDAWTDLYQEFVG
;
A
#
# COMPACT_ATOMS: atom_id res chain seq x y z
N MET A 1 -0.53 -34.71 33.99
CA MET A 1 -0.90 -34.23 32.63
C MET A 1 -0.09 -34.85 31.51
N LYS A 2 1.14 -35.35 31.69
CA LYS A 2 1.98 -35.97 30.62
C LYS A 2 1.59 -37.41 30.24
N LYS A 3 0.76 -38.10 31.02
CA LYS A 3 0.32 -39.49 30.75
C LYS A 3 -1.03 -39.60 30.01
N ALA A 4 -1.79 -38.50 29.90
CA ALA A 4 -3.05 -38.46 29.14
C ALA A 4 -2.85 -38.13 27.67
N LEU A 5 -1.75 -37.44 27.33
CA LEU A 5 -1.42 -37.07 25.94
C LEU A 5 -0.84 -38.23 25.10
N ALA A 6 -0.26 -39.23 25.79
CA ALA A 6 0.30 -40.42 25.12
C ALA A 6 -0.79 -41.46 24.73
N LEU A 7 -1.96 -41.41 25.34
CA LEU A 7 -3.05 -42.36 25.02
C LEU A 7 -3.90 -41.90 23.82
N ILE A 8 -3.93 -40.62 23.52
CA ILE A 8 -4.68 -40.06 22.38
C ILE A 8 -3.92 -40.25 21.07
N LEU A 9 -2.59 -40.22 21.10
CA LEU A 9 -1.78 -40.47 19.90
C LEU A 9 -1.74 -41.96 19.50
N ALA A 10 -2.01 -42.87 20.41
CA ALA A 10 -2.03 -44.32 20.13
C ALA A 10 -3.33 -44.81 19.49
N LEU A 11 -4.42 -44.07 19.60
CA LEU A 11 -5.76 -44.46 19.09
C LEU A 11 -5.96 -44.04 17.60
N VAL A 12 -5.15 -43.13 17.07
CA VAL A 12 -5.24 -42.64 15.66
C VAL A 12 -4.46 -43.53 14.68
N MET A 13 -3.56 -44.38 15.17
CA MET A 13 -2.75 -45.30 14.31
C MET A 13 -3.34 -46.69 14.08
N VAL A 14 -4.50 -47.03 14.64
CA VAL A 14 -5.09 -48.38 14.52
C VAL A 14 -6.18 -48.50 13.45
N PHE A 15 -6.60 -47.37 12.80
CA PHE A 15 -7.63 -47.40 11.77
C PHE A 15 -7.13 -47.42 10.32
N ALA A 16 -5.82 -47.53 10.06
CA ALA A 16 -5.24 -47.44 8.71
C ALA A 16 -4.82 -48.78 8.09
N LEU A 17 -5.19 -49.94 8.68
CA LEU A 17 -4.72 -51.29 8.22
C LEU A 17 -5.87 -52.28 8.07
N CYS A 18 -6.88 -52.01 7.27
CA CYS A 18 -7.83 -53.04 6.83
C CYS A 18 -8.52 -52.59 5.53
N ALA A 19 -7.87 -52.77 4.38
CA ALA A 19 -8.52 -52.99 3.07
C ALA A 19 -7.48 -53.33 2.01
N CYS A 20 -7.07 -54.58 1.93
CA CYS A 20 -6.49 -55.20 0.74
C CYS A 20 -7.16 -56.53 0.56
N GLY A 21 -8.12 -56.58 -0.35
CA GLY A 21 -8.71 -57.81 -0.90
C GLY A 21 -8.55 -57.79 -2.42
N ALA A 22 -7.68 -58.64 -2.94
CA ALA A 22 -7.35 -58.76 -4.36
C ALA A 22 -8.48 -59.45 -5.13
N ALA A 23 -8.81 -58.93 -6.31
CA ALA A 23 -9.37 -59.71 -7.40
C ALA A 23 -8.55 -59.46 -8.67
N ALA A 24 -8.09 -60.52 -9.29
CA ALA A 24 -7.31 -60.51 -10.52
C ALA A 24 -8.23 -60.35 -11.72
N GLU A 25 -7.92 -59.42 -12.63
CA GLU A 25 -8.51 -59.38 -13.97
C GLU A 25 -7.42 -59.33 -15.05
N THR A 26 -7.74 -59.96 -16.17
CA THR A 26 -7.00 -60.30 -17.36
C THR A 26 -6.54 -59.08 -18.18
N PRO A 27 -5.43 -59.12 -18.94
CA PRO A 27 -4.91 -57.97 -19.67
C PRO A 27 -5.75 -57.64 -20.94
N ALA A 28 -6.16 -56.39 -21.06
CA ALA A 28 -6.78 -55.81 -22.26
C ALA A 28 -5.71 -55.18 -23.16
N THR A 29 -5.92 -55.27 -24.43
CA THR A 29 -5.15 -54.82 -25.60
C THR A 29 -4.94 -53.28 -25.58
N PRO A 30 -3.83 -52.72 -26.09
CA PRO A 30 -3.57 -51.29 -26.08
C PRO A 30 -4.43 -50.55 -27.11
N GLU A 31 -5.22 -49.61 -26.65
CA GLU A 31 -5.90 -48.63 -27.51
C GLU A 31 -4.94 -47.45 -27.85
N THR A 32 -5.04 -47.01 -29.09
CA THR A 32 -4.32 -45.88 -29.69
C THR A 32 -4.68 -44.60 -29.00
N PRO A 33 -3.73 -43.66 -28.78
CA PRO A 33 -4.04 -42.37 -28.15
C PRO A 33 -4.94 -41.54 -29.07
N ALA A 34 -6.08 -41.07 -28.53
CA ALA A 34 -6.91 -40.04 -29.17
C ALA A 34 -6.22 -38.70 -29.14
N GLU A 35 -6.25 -37.96 -30.24
CA GLU A 35 -5.82 -36.55 -30.33
C GLU A 35 -6.58 -35.68 -29.31
N PRO A 36 -5.91 -34.66 -28.70
CA PRO A 36 -6.59 -33.73 -27.82
C PRO A 36 -7.57 -32.88 -28.64
N THR A 37 -8.86 -33.03 -28.36
CA THR A 37 -9.87 -32.08 -28.80
C THR A 37 -9.60 -30.73 -28.12
N ALA A 38 -9.32 -29.71 -28.91
CA ALA A 38 -9.29 -28.33 -28.46
C ALA A 38 -10.63 -27.99 -27.82
N GLU A 39 -10.61 -27.66 -26.54
CA GLU A 39 -11.76 -27.05 -25.86
C GLU A 39 -11.99 -25.69 -26.49
N THR A 40 -13.17 -25.49 -27.01
CA THR A 40 -13.65 -24.19 -27.48
C THR A 40 -13.78 -23.28 -26.26
N PRO A 41 -13.29 -22.03 -26.31
CA PRO A 41 -13.53 -21.09 -25.22
C PRO A 41 -15.01 -21.00 -24.94
N THR A 42 -15.43 -21.18 -23.71
CA THR A 42 -16.79 -20.93 -23.26
C THR A 42 -17.06 -19.45 -23.47
N GLU A 43 -17.97 -19.09 -24.36
CA GLU A 43 -18.45 -17.71 -24.45
C GLU A 43 -19.00 -17.31 -23.08
N ALA A 44 -18.56 -16.15 -22.56
CA ALA A 44 -19.12 -15.56 -21.36
C ALA A 44 -20.62 -15.44 -21.50
N GLU A 45 -21.40 -16.00 -20.59
CA GLU A 45 -22.83 -15.90 -20.56
C GLU A 45 -23.22 -14.42 -20.41
N THR A 46 -23.96 -13.88 -21.38
CA THR A 46 -24.51 -12.53 -21.28
C THR A 46 -25.50 -12.50 -20.12
N PRO A 47 -25.40 -11.56 -19.16
CA PRO A 47 -26.36 -11.48 -18.06
C PRO A 47 -27.79 -11.42 -18.51
N ALA A 48 -28.71 -12.04 -17.74
CA ALA A 48 -30.14 -11.99 -18.04
C ALA A 48 -30.64 -10.53 -17.95
N GLU A 49 -31.67 -10.21 -18.75
CA GLU A 49 -32.21 -8.83 -18.83
C GLU A 49 -32.67 -8.35 -17.43
N GLY A 50 -31.90 -7.44 -16.79
CA GLY A 50 -32.17 -6.90 -15.46
C GLY A 50 -31.19 -7.35 -14.35
N GLU A 51 -30.23 -8.25 -14.62
CA GLU A 51 -29.13 -8.54 -13.73
C GLU A 51 -27.96 -7.57 -13.96
N LEU A 52 -27.30 -7.19 -12.87
CA LEU A 52 -26.08 -6.38 -12.94
C LEU A 52 -24.93 -7.21 -13.55
N PRO A 53 -23.95 -6.58 -14.21
CA PRO A 53 -22.97 -7.27 -15.06
C PRO A 53 -22.13 -8.31 -14.33
N TRP A 54 -21.92 -8.13 -13.03
CA TRP A 54 -21.06 -8.99 -12.20
C TRP A 54 -21.84 -9.68 -11.05
N ALA A 55 -23.16 -9.84 -11.21
CA ALA A 55 -23.98 -10.52 -10.19
C ALA A 55 -23.50 -11.96 -9.97
N GLY A 56 -23.18 -12.29 -8.72
CA GLY A 56 -22.69 -13.61 -8.31
C GLY A 56 -21.18 -13.80 -8.39
N HIS A 57 -20.42 -12.79 -8.82
CA HIS A 57 -18.96 -12.76 -8.73
C HIS A 57 -18.51 -12.18 -7.40
N THR A 58 -17.34 -12.59 -6.91
CA THR A 58 -16.69 -12.03 -5.72
C THR A 58 -15.29 -11.62 -6.09
N LEU A 59 -14.94 -10.36 -5.80
CA LEU A 59 -13.61 -9.81 -5.97
C LEU A 59 -12.91 -9.78 -4.62
N TYR A 60 -11.77 -10.42 -4.52
CA TYR A 60 -10.91 -10.38 -3.32
C TYR A 60 -9.81 -9.34 -3.51
N VAL A 61 -9.83 -8.30 -2.67
CA VAL A 61 -8.85 -7.20 -2.74
C VAL A 61 -7.99 -7.17 -1.48
N ALA A 62 -6.67 -7.14 -1.65
CA ALA A 62 -5.75 -7.00 -0.53
C ALA A 62 -5.37 -5.53 -0.34
N ASN A 63 -5.64 -4.99 0.86
CA ASN A 63 -5.30 -3.63 1.24
C ASN A 63 -5.06 -3.52 2.76
N TRP A 64 -4.66 -2.32 3.20
CA TRP A 64 -4.61 -1.95 4.61
C TRP A 64 -6.02 -1.73 5.14
N GLN A 65 -6.28 -2.14 6.39
CA GLN A 65 -7.59 -1.91 7.03
C GLN A 65 -7.83 -0.40 7.25
N GLY A 66 -9.01 0.09 6.90
CA GLY A 66 -9.37 1.51 7.02
C GLY A 66 -8.64 2.41 6.03
N TYR A 67 -8.31 1.88 4.85
CA TYR A 67 -7.59 2.61 3.80
C TYR A 67 -8.51 3.00 2.64
N ASN A 68 -9.68 3.49 2.97
CA ASN A 68 -10.73 4.04 2.08
C ASN A 68 -11.34 3.09 1.05
N SER A 69 -10.60 2.13 0.52
CA SER A 69 -11.16 1.16 -0.44
C SER A 69 -12.16 0.21 0.22
N ASP A 70 -12.08 0.03 1.53
CA ASP A 70 -12.97 -0.75 2.39
C ASP A 70 -14.08 0.09 3.07
N GLU A 71 -14.25 1.33 2.62
CA GLU A 71 -15.31 2.20 3.10
C GLU A 71 -16.55 2.15 2.19
N ASP A 72 -17.75 2.34 2.76
CA ASP A 72 -19.03 2.21 2.05
C ASP A 72 -19.07 3.01 0.73
N TYR A 73 -18.45 4.17 0.68
CA TYR A 73 -18.45 5.03 -0.51
C TYR A 73 -17.61 4.45 -1.66
N CYS A 74 -16.69 3.53 -1.39
CA CYS A 74 -15.87 2.84 -2.38
C CYS A 74 -16.38 1.43 -2.63
N GLU A 75 -16.31 0.54 -1.64
CA GLU A 75 -16.71 -0.87 -1.71
C GLU A 75 -18.19 -1.03 -2.07
N LYS A 76 -19.07 -0.53 -1.19
CA LYS A 76 -20.49 -0.68 -1.36
C LYS A 76 -21.02 0.04 -2.60
N ALA A 77 -20.42 1.16 -2.99
CA ALA A 77 -20.77 1.84 -4.23
C ALA A 77 -20.44 0.99 -5.46
N PHE A 78 -19.30 0.29 -5.45
CA PHE A 78 -18.93 -0.64 -6.50
C PHE A 78 -19.88 -1.84 -6.55
N GLU A 79 -20.19 -2.44 -5.41
CA GLU A 79 -21.16 -3.55 -5.32
C GLU A 79 -22.55 -3.17 -5.86
N ASP A 80 -23.06 -2.00 -5.45
CA ASP A 80 -24.37 -1.50 -5.90
C ASP A 80 -24.39 -1.21 -7.41
N MET A 81 -23.26 -0.85 -8.01
CA MET A 81 -23.13 -0.55 -9.43
C MET A 81 -22.98 -1.82 -10.27
N THR A 82 -22.21 -2.78 -9.78
CA THR A 82 -21.77 -3.95 -10.57
C THR A 82 -22.53 -5.22 -10.26
N GLY A 83 -23.03 -5.37 -9.03
CA GLY A 83 -23.63 -6.60 -8.51
C GLY A 83 -22.61 -7.62 -8.02
N ALA A 84 -21.31 -7.34 -8.12
CA ALA A 84 -20.27 -8.14 -7.50
C ALA A 84 -20.30 -7.99 -5.97
N GLN A 85 -19.67 -8.91 -5.26
CA GLN A 85 -19.30 -8.76 -3.85
C GLN A 85 -17.81 -8.41 -3.79
N VAL A 86 -17.40 -7.55 -2.87
CA VAL A 86 -16.00 -7.22 -2.57
C VAL A 86 -15.66 -7.80 -1.20
N GLU A 87 -14.58 -8.56 -1.13
CA GLU A 87 -14.07 -9.14 0.12
C GLU A 87 -12.64 -8.64 0.33
N HIS A 88 -12.40 -8.01 1.49
CA HIS A 88 -11.09 -7.46 1.82
C HIS A 88 -10.20 -8.49 2.52
N VAL A 89 -8.98 -8.62 2.02
CA VAL A 89 -7.90 -9.42 2.62
C VAL A 89 -6.88 -8.45 3.22
N TYR A 90 -6.96 -8.23 4.53
CA TYR A 90 -6.04 -7.32 5.21
C TYR A 90 -4.69 -7.98 5.46
N PHE A 91 -3.63 -7.22 5.28
CA PHE A 91 -2.27 -7.62 5.59
C PHE A 91 -1.59 -6.58 6.50
N ASN A 92 -0.51 -6.96 7.18
CA ASN A 92 0.20 -6.09 8.11
C ASN A 92 1.60 -5.69 7.57
N SER A 93 2.07 -6.36 6.52
CA SER A 93 3.31 -6.03 5.83
C SER A 93 3.31 -6.57 4.41
N TYR A 94 4.09 -5.94 3.53
CA TYR A 94 4.26 -6.42 2.16
C TYR A 94 4.99 -7.77 2.08
N ASP A 95 5.85 -8.10 3.04
CA ASP A 95 6.48 -9.43 3.13
C ASP A 95 5.45 -10.54 3.41
N GLU A 96 4.45 -10.26 4.28
CA GLU A 96 3.32 -11.16 4.52
C GLU A 96 2.50 -11.35 3.24
N LEU A 97 2.15 -10.25 2.56
CA LEU A 97 1.39 -10.27 1.32
C LEU A 97 2.15 -11.03 0.22
N MET A 98 3.44 -10.76 0.02
CA MET A 98 4.27 -11.46 -0.96
C MET A 98 4.31 -12.96 -0.67
N THR A 99 4.57 -13.35 0.58
CA THR A 99 4.57 -14.76 0.99
C THR A 99 3.22 -15.41 0.68
N THR A 100 2.12 -14.73 0.93
CA THR A 100 0.77 -15.20 0.65
C THR A 100 0.57 -15.46 -0.85
N LEU A 101 0.95 -14.51 -1.70
CA LEU A 101 0.82 -14.65 -3.15
C LEU A 101 1.72 -15.77 -3.70
N MET A 102 2.99 -15.83 -3.27
CA MET A 102 3.93 -16.87 -3.69
C MET A 102 3.51 -18.28 -3.27
N THR A 103 2.70 -18.43 -2.23
CA THR A 103 2.21 -19.73 -1.74
C THR A 103 0.83 -20.12 -2.29
N GLY A 104 0.33 -19.41 -3.29
CA GLY A 104 -0.92 -19.72 -4.00
C GLY A 104 -2.09 -18.79 -3.64
N GLY A 105 -1.82 -17.65 -3.02
CA GLY A 105 -2.80 -16.61 -2.69
C GLY A 105 -3.47 -15.96 -3.91
N ASN A 106 -2.87 -16.11 -5.11
CA ASN A 106 -3.48 -15.69 -6.37
C ASN A 106 -4.81 -16.39 -6.73
N LYS A 107 -5.26 -17.31 -5.90
CA LYS A 107 -6.61 -17.93 -5.98
C LYS A 107 -7.60 -17.35 -4.97
N THR A 108 -7.14 -16.44 -4.14
CA THR A 108 -7.90 -15.83 -3.05
C THR A 108 -7.64 -14.34 -2.93
N ILE A 109 -6.88 -13.76 -3.85
CA ILE A 109 -6.62 -12.33 -3.96
C ILE A 109 -6.54 -12.00 -5.46
N ASP A 110 -7.35 -11.06 -5.91
CA ASP A 110 -7.49 -10.67 -7.31
C ASP A 110 -6.78 -9.36 -7.62
N ALA A 111 -6.83 -8.41 -6.67
CA ALA A 111 -6.16 -7.13 -6.77
C ALA A 111 -5.48 -6.77 -5.45
N VAL A 112 -4.41 -6.00 -5.53
CA VAL A 112 -3.60 -5.58 -4.37
C VAL A 112 -3.26 -4.10 -4.43
N VAL A 113 -3.20 -3.45 -3.26
CA VAL A 113 -2.61 -2.12 -3.13
C VAL A 113 -1.13 -2.25 -2.74
N LEU A 114 -0.26 -1.50 -3.40
CA LEU A 114 1.19 -1.53 -3.18
C LEU A 114 1.76 -0.11 -3.20
N SER A 115 2.64 0.22 -2.28
CA SER A 115 3.44 1.44 -2.37
C SER A 115 4.49 1.34 -3.48
N ASN A 116 4.91 2.47 -4.00
CA ASN A 116 5.79 2.58 -5.17
C ASN A 116 7.07 1.73 -5.08
N ASN A 117 7.68 1.60 -3.92
CA ASN A 117 8.90 0.82 -3.70
C ASN A 117 8.67 -0.72 -3.72
N TYR A 118 7.41 -1.17 -3.71
CA TYR A 118 7.05 -2.58 -3.76
C TYR A 118 6.48 -3.04 -5.10
N THR A 119 5.92 -2.13 -5.90
CA THR A 119 5.28 -2.48 -7.18
C THR A 119 6.23 -3.25 -8.10
N GLN A 120 7.45 -2.73 -8.32
CA GLN A 120 8.44 -3.37 -9.18
C GLN A 120 8.88 -4.72 -8.62
N TRP A 121 9.09 -4.83 -7.32
CA TRP A 121 9.48 -6.10 -6.70
C TRP A 121 8.43 -7.19 -6.89
N PHE A 122 7.15 -6.87 -6.67
CA PHE A 122 6.07 -7.82 -6.89
C PHE A 122 5.93 -8.20 -8.37
N HIS A 123 6.17 -7.25 -9.27
CA HIS A 123 6.18 -7.52 -10.71
C HIS A 123 7.35 -8.42 -11.13
N ASP A 124 8.55 -8.17 -10.64
CA ASP A 124 9.76 -8.96 -10.97
C ASP A 124 9.65 -10.40 -10.48
N GLU A 125 8.95 -10.64 -9.37
CA GLU A 125 8.62 -11.99 -8.88
C GLU A 125 7.47 -12.66 -9.69
N GLY A 126 6.93 -11.99 -10.70
CA GLY A 126 5.86 -12.51 -11.56
C GLY A 126 4.50 -12.61 -10.87
N LEU A 127 4.25 -11.78 -9.86
CA LEU A 127 3.03 -11.80 -9.07
C LEU A 127 1.95 -10.84 -9.60
N LEU A 128 2.32 -9.91 -10.49
CA LEU A 128 1.42 -8.91 -11.05
C LEU A 128 1.20 -9.13 -12.55
N ALA A 129 -0.05 -8.97 -12.97
CA ALA A 129 -0.43 -9.06 -14.37
C ALA A 129 -0.16 -7.73 -15.11
N ASN A 130 0.31 -7.84 -16.35
CA ASN A 130 0.29 -6.70 -17.25
C ASN A 130 -1.15 -6.40 -17.71
N VAL A 131 -1.50 -5.12 -17.71
CA VAL A 131 -2.88 -4.69 -17.99
C VAL A 131 -2.92 -3.78 -19.21
N ASP A 132 -3.85 -4.08 -20.14
CA ASP A 132 -4.16 -3.16 -21.24
C ASP A 132 -4.90 -1.93 -20.68
N PRO A 133 -4.32 -0.72 -20.77
CA PRO A 133 -4.94 0.50 -20.25
C PRO A 133 -6.30 0.81 -20.90
N ALA A 134 -6.62 0.22 -22.06
CA ALA A 134 -7.94 0.34 -22.66
C ALA A 134 -9.06 -0.31 -21.82
N LYS A 135 -8.70 -1.22 -20.89
CA LYS A 135 -9.64 -1.83 -19.94
C LYS A 135 -9.91 -0.93 -18.72
N ILE A 136 -9.11 0.12 -18.55
CA ILE A 136 -9.20 1.08 -17.43
C ILE A 136 -9.32 2.49 -18.01
N PRO A 137 -10.50 2.85 -18.60
CA PRO A 137 -10.68 4.15 -19.26
C PRO A 137 -10.37 5.37 -18.38
N ASN A 138 -10.67 5.29 -17.07
CA ASN A 138 -10.45 6.39 -16.13
C ASN A 138 -8.97 6.67 -15.88
N TYR A 139 -8.07 5.73 -16.19
CA TYR A 139 -6.62 5.99 -16.19
C TYR A 139 -6.22 7.16 -17.10
N ALA A 140 -6.99 7.45 -18.15
CA ALA A 140 -6.77 8.62 -18.99
C ALA A 140 -6.89 9.96 -18.23
N GLU A 141 -7.63 9.98 -17.14
CA GLU A 141 -7.90 11.15 -16.29
C GLU A 141 -6.89 11.32 -15.15
N VAL A 142 -6.03 10.32 -14.91
CA VAL A 142 -4.91 10.45 -13.97
C VAL A 142 -3.99 11.58 -14.43
N ALA A 143 -3.54 12.43 -13.51
CA ALA A 143 -2.67 13.56 -13.80
C ALA A 143 -1.31 13.08 -14.34
N ASP A 144 -0.77 13.80 -15.31
CA ASP A 144 0.43 13.38 -16.07
C ASP A 144 1.66 13.12 -15.16
N VAL A 145 1.77 13.85 -14.05
CA VAL A 145 2.84 13.65 -13.07
C VAL A 145 2.85 12.24 -12.46
N TYR A 146 1.70 11.57 -12.40
CA TYR A 146 1.61 10.19 -11.90
C TYR A 146 1.71 9.13 -12.99
N LYS A 147 1.63 9.51 -14.28
CA LYS A 147 1.76 8.58 -15.41
C LYS A 147 3.20 8.30 -15.83
N ASP A 148 4.13 9.22 -15.52
CA ASP A 148 5.56 9.08 -15.85
C ASP A 148 6.31 8.47 -14.64
N LEU A 149 5.94 7.27 -14.25
CA LEU A 149 6.35 6.62 -13.01
C LEU A 149 7.12 5.30 -13.24
N SER A 150 7.80 5.17 -14.38
CA SER A 150 8.74 4.05 -14.55
C SER A 150 9.94 4.21 -13.58
N PRO A 151 10.31 3.17 -12.82
CA PRO A 151 9.90 1.76 -12.91
C PRO A 151 8.66 1.36 -12.09
N TYR A 152 8.00 2.27 -11.43
CA TYR A 152 6.98 1.95 -10.42
C TYR A 152 5.66 1.37 -10.97
N ALA A 153 5.36 1.58 -12.26
CA ALA A 153 4.10 1.14 -12.85
C ALA A 153 4.24 0.50 -14.24
N VAL A 154 5.41 0.57 -14.87
CA VAL A 154 5.65 0.19 -16.27
C VAL A 154 6.88 -0.68 -16.36
N ASP A 155 6.78 -1.83 -17.04
CA ASP A 155 7.91 -2.70 -17.30
C ASP A 155 8.85 -2.16 -18.41
N ASP A 156 9.99 -2.81 -18.60
CA ASP A 156 10.98 -2.46 -19.63
C ASP A 156 10.43 -2.51 -21.07
N ALA A 157 9.33 -3.24 -21.30
CA ALA A 157 8.67 -3.33 -22.60
C ALA A 157 7.59 -2.25 -22.79
N GLY A 158 7.30 -1.46 -21.75
CA GLY A 158 6.29 -0.40 -21.75
C GLY A 158 4.88 -0.90 -21.44
N ASN A 159 4.74 -2.08 -20.82
CA ASN A 159 3.45 -2.57 -20.36
C ASN A 159 3.15 -2.04 -18.95
N LEU A 160 1.92 -1.58 -18.74
CA LEU A 160 1.43 -1.21 -17.41
C LEU A 160 1.13 -2.45 -16.58
N PHE A 161 1.56 -2.46 -15.31
CA PHE A 161 1.23 -3.51 -14.34
C PHE A 161 0.69 -2.94 -13.02
N ALA A 162 0.72 -1.61 -12.84
CA ALA A 162 0.17 -0.94 -11.67
C ALA A 162 -0.44 0.42 -12.05
N PHE A 163 -1.41 0.86 -11.29
CA PHE A 163 -2.19 2.07 -11.54
C PHE A 163 -2.16 2.95 -10.29
N PRO A 164 -1.69 4.22 -10.38
CA PRO A 164 -1.61 5.10 -9.24
C PRO A 164 -3.00 5.42 -8.70
N TRP A 165 -3.16 5.32 -7.40
CA TRP A 165 -4.45 5.51 -6.74
C TRP A 165 -4.50 6.76 -5.86
N CYS A 166 -3.56 6.87 -4.95
CA CYS A 166 -3.42 8.04 -4.10
C CYS A 166 -1.96 8.32 -3.83
N ASN A 167 -1.68 9.51 -3.34
CA ASN A 167 -0.35 9.86 -2.90
C ASN A 167 -0.41 10.56 -1.54
N GLY A 168 0.72 10.64 -0.90
CA GLY A 168 0.86 11.34 0.35
C GLY A 168 2.31 11.65 0.65
N THR A 169 2.52 12.30 1.78
CA THR A 169 3.84 12.58 2.30
C THR A 169 3.98 12.08 3.73
N SER A 170 5.21 11.76 4.08
CA SER A 170 5.69 11.68 5.44
C SER A 170 6.49 12.96 5.68
N SER A 171 5.78 14.01 6.10
CA SER A 171 6.34 15.35 6.19
C SER A 171 6.90 15.65 7.57
N LEU A 172 7.79 16.64 7.63
CA LEU A 172 8.22 17.21 8.90
C LEU A 172 7.11 18.10 9.48
N ALA A 173 6.77 17.91 10.75
CA ALA A 173 5.81 18.75 11.45
C ALA A 173 6.30 19.11 12.87
N TYR A 174 5.78 20.21 13.40
CA TYR A 174 6.03 20.58 14.79
C TYR A 174 4.86 21.37 15.39
N ASN A 175 4.80 21.37 16.71
CA ASN A 175 3.82 22.11 17.49
C ASN A 175 4.42 23.48 17.91
N PRO A 176 3.94 24.62 17.34
CA PRO A 176 4.47 25.95 17.64
C PRO A 176 4.23 26.41 19.08
N ASP A 177 3.32 25.78 19.84
CA ASP A 177 3.09 26.08 21.24
C ASP A 177 4.13 25.42 22.18
N LYS A 178 4.88 24.44 21.65
CA LYS A 178 5.89 23.66 22.36
C LYS A 178 7.31 23.99 21.92
N VAL A 179 7.47 24.37 20.64
CA VAL A 179 8.76 24.65 20.01
C VAL A 179 8.85 26.13 19.71
N ASP A 180 9.81 26.82 20.30
CA ASP A 180 10.01 28.28 20.25
C ASP A 180 10.91 28.77 19.09
N PHE A 181 11.25 27.87 18.16
CA PHE A 181 12.00 28.14 16.93
C PHE A 181 11.31 27.49 15.73
N GLU A 182 11.60 28.00 14.54
CA GLU A 182 11.05 27.40 13.31
C GLU A 182 11.89 26.19 12.87
N LEU A 183 11.22 25.12 12.44
CA LEU A 183 11.85 24.01 11.74
C LEU A 183 11.76 24.29 10.24
N GLU A 184 12.86 24.09 9.52
CA GLU A 184 12.96 24.24 8.07
C GLU A 184 13.64 23.02 7.42
N HIS A 185 14.37 22.22 8.22
CA HIS A 185 15.20 21.10 7.79
C HIS A 185 14.98 19.87 8.66
N TRP A 186 15.17 18.68 8.10
CA TRP A 186 15.17 17.43 8.89
C TRP A 186 16.21 17.48 10.01
N SER A 187 17.37 18.14 9.77
CA SER A 187 18.41 18.30 10.78
C SER A 187 17.98 19.12 12.01
N ASP A 188 16.89 19.87 11.93
CA ASP A 188 16.37 20.62 13.07
C ASP A 188 15.82 19.68 14.16
N LEU A 189 15.45 18.43 13.80
CA LEU A 189 15.08 17.39 14.77
C LEU A 189 16.25 17.00 15.70
N LEU A 190 17.48 17.29 15.32
CA LEU A 190 18.68 17.06 16.15
C LEU A 190 18.90 18.15 17.21
N ASN A 191 18.06 19.19 17.24
CA ASN A 191 18.14 20.23 18.25
C ASN A 191 17.93 19.64 19.65
N PRO A 192 18.88 19.85 20.60
CA PRO A 192 18.77 19.31 21.95
C PRO A 192 17.50 19.72 22.72
N ALA A 193 16.84 20.83 22.33
CA ALA A 193 15.59 21.27 22.93
C ALA A 193 14.41 20.31 22.64
N LEU A 194 14.50 19.48 21.59
CA LEU A 194 13.49 18.52 21.21
C LEU A 194 13.69 17.13 21.82
N LYS A 195 14.79 16.93 22.55
CA LYS A 195 15.18 15.62 23.07
C LYS A 195 14.07 14.96 23.91
N GLY A 196 13.64 13.77 23.49
CA GLY A 196 12.57 13.00 24.13
C GLY A 196 11.16 13.43 23.71
N HIS A 197 11.04 14.25 22.66
CA HIS A 197 9.77 14.74 22.12
C HIS A 197 9.70 14.63 20.59
N VAL A 198 10.63 13.90 19.96
CA VAL A 198 10.66 13.60 18.53
C VAL A 198 10.10 12.21 18.30
N MET A 199 9.25 12.05 17.31
CA MET A 199 8.79 10.75 16.83
C MET A 199 8.95 10.66 15.32
N VAL A 200 9.26 9.47 14.83
CA VAL A 200 9.36 9.13 13.41
C VAL A 200 8.68 7.78 13.15
N LEU A 201 8.43 7.46 11.91
CA LEU A 201 7.85 6.20 11.51
C LEU A 201 8.75 5.02 11.90
N ASP A 202 8.17 3.90 12.24
CA ASP A 202 8.79 2.57 12.24
C ASP A 202 8.58 1.97 10.83
N GLY A 203 9.37 2.45 9.86
CA GLY A 203 9.20 2.10 8.45
C GLY A 203 10.49 2.20 7.66
N ASP A 204 10.94 1.10 7.08
CA ASP A 204 12.24 0.95 6.43
C ASP A 204 12.48 1.96 5.28
N GLY A 205 11.49 2.23 4.43
CA GLY A 205 11.65 3.14 3.31
C GLY A 205 11.79 4.60 3.71
N ASP A 206 10.96 5.09 4.62
CA ASP A 206 10.98 6.47 5.14
C ASP A 206 12.26 6.75 5.91
N ASP A 207 12.65 5.82 6.80
CA ASP A 207 13.88 5.93 7.59
C ASP A 207 15.13 6.02 6.71
N TRP A 208 15.16 5.30 5.59
CA TRP A 208 16.27 5.38 4.64
C TRP A 208 16.35 6.75 4.00
N VAL A 209 15.23 7.30 3.54
CA VAL A 209 15.19 8.63 2.93
C VAL A 209 15.56 9.69 3.94
N ILE A 210 14.96 9.70 5.13
CA ILE A 210 15.27 10.66 6.19
C ILE A 210 16.75 10.56 6.58
N GLY A 211 17.27 9.34 6.70
CA GLY A 211 18.67 9.09 7.00
C GLY A 211 19.63 9.67 5.94
N CYS A 212 19.30 9.52 4.66
CA CYS A 212 20.04 10.13 3.55
C CYS A 212 19.99 11.65 3.63
N LEU A 213 18.79 12.24 3.82
CA LEU A 213 18.64 13.70 3.92
C LEU A 213 19.42 14.28 5.11
N LEU A 214 19.40 13.63 6.27
CA LEU A 214 20.19 14.01 7.44
C LEU A 214 21.70 13.89 7.20
N ALA A 215 22.13 12.89 6.42
CA ALA A 215 23.53 12.66 6.08
C ALA A 215 24.04 13.57 4.96
N GLY A 216 23.15 14.30 4.26
CA GLY A 216 23.43 15.06 3.05
C GLY A 216 23.75 14.19 1.84
N GLU A 217 23.19 12.99 1.80
CA GLU A 217 23.27 12.04 0.69
C GLU A 217 21.98 12.12 -0.18
N ASP A 218 22.05 11.66 -1.41
CA ASP A 218 20.91 11.70 -2.35
C ASP A 218 20.16 10.34 -2.34
N SER A 219 18.97 10.30 -1.77
CA SER A 219 18.15 9.08 -1.71
C SER A 219 17.64 8.62 -3.08
N ASP A 220 17.63 9.48 -4.10
CA ASP A 220 17.27 9.09 -5.47
C ASP A 220 18.40 8.29 -6.15
N ASP A 221 19.62 8.35 -5.61
CA ASP A 221 20.79 7.58 -6.06
C ASP A 221 21.24 6.59 -4.97
N ILE A 222 20.28 5.82 -4.45
CA ILE A 222 20.44 4.96 -3.26
C ILE A 222 21.62 3.97 -3.40
N GLU A 223 21.98 3.58 -4.62
CA GLU A 223 23.09 2.65 -4.89
C GLU A 223 24.47 3.27 -4.63
N ASN A 224 24.59 4.59 -4.67
CA ASN A 224 25.85 5.32 -4.47
C ASN A 224 25.94 6.05 -3.12
N VAL A 225 24.96 5.86 -2.24
CA VAL A 225 24.93 6.47 -0.91
C VAL A 225 26.02 5.89 0.00
N ASP A 226 26.66 6.78 0.77
CA ASP A 226 27.57 6.37 1.88
C ASP A 226 26.74 5.91 3.09
N ILE A 227 26.41 4.64 3.14
CA ILE A 227 25.57 4.03 4.17
C ILE A 227 26.11 4.25 5.60
N GLU A 228 27.44 4.41 5.76
CA GLU A 228 28.02 4.68 7.10
C GLU A 228 27.76 6.11 7.58
N LYS A 229 27.65 7.08 6.67
CA LYS A 229 27.17 8.42 7.03
C LYS A 229 25.70 8.40 7.44
N VAL A 230 24.87 7.67 6.69
CA VAL A 230 23.46 7.49 7.01
C VAL A 230 23.29 6.82 8.37
N ARG A 231 24.05 5.76 8.65
CA ARG A 231 24.10 5.08 9.95
C ARG A 231 24.43 6.06 11.09
N ALA A 232 25.41 6.92 10.88
CA ALA A 232 25.80 7.91 11.89
C ALA A 232 24.67 8.94 12.15
N ALA A 233 24.01 9.41 11.09
CA ALA A 233 22.91 10.37 11.17
C ALA A 233 21.67 9.77 11.87
N LEU A 234 21.26 8.57 11.50
CA LEU A 234 20.15 7.87 12.15
C LEU A 234 20.43 7.58 13.62
N LYS A 235 21.67 7.23 13.97
CA LYS A 235 22.06 7.05 15.37
C LYS A 235 21.95 8.35 16.18
N GLU A 236 22.25 9.50 15.58
CA GLU A 236 22.08 10.79 16.23
C GLU A 236 20.58 11.10 16.42
N LEU A 237 19.77 10.90 15.38
CA LEU A 237 18.32 11.05 15.44
C LEU A 237 17.72 10.15 16.52
N LYS A 238 18.09 8.86 16.58
CA LYS A 238 17.64 7.93 17.63
C LYS A 238 17.86 8.47 19.04
N GLY A 239 18.94 9.23 19.25
CA GLY A 239 19.25 9.88 20.52
C GLY A 239 18.29 11.01 20.93
N GLN A 240 17.45 11.49 20.01
CA GLN A 240 16.45 12.54 20.22
C GLN A 240 15.05 11.97 20.44
N LEU A 241 14.79 10.74 20.00
CA LEU A 241 13.43 10.20 19.92
C LEU A 241 12.75 10.04 21.29
N LEU A 242 11.46 10.33 21.33
CA LEU A 242 10.49 9.81 22.28
C LEU A 242 10.20 8.33 21.99
N GLY A 243 10.03 8.02 20.71
CA GLY A 243 9.76 6.69 20.19
C GLY A 243 9.46 6.70 18.70
N PHE A 244 9.08 5.54 18.21
CA PHE A 244 8.58 5.33 16.86
C PHE A 244 7.05 5.24 16.88
N TRP A 245 6.44 5.37 15.71
CA TRP A 245 5.03 5.15 15.49
C TRP A 245 4.84 4.30 14.21
N ALA A 246 3.78 3.49 14.16
CA ALA A 246 3.46 2.62 13.03
C ALA A 246 1.99 2.72 12.59
N SER A 247 1.23 3.65 13.17
CA SER A 247 -0.20 3.83 12.86
C SER A 247 -0.65 5.27 13.03
N ASN A 248 -1.82 5.60 12.49
CA ASN A 248 -2.43 6.93 12.65
C ASN A 248 -2.63 7.29 14.13
N ASP A 249 -3.13 6.35 14.94
CA ASP A 249 -3.38 6.55 16.35
C ASP A 249 -2.08 6.77 17.15
N GLU A 250 -1.01 6.08 16.79
CA GLU A 250 0.30 6.23 17.43
C GLU A 250 0.97 7.58 17.11
N GLN A 251 0.54 8.28 16.07
CA GLN A 251 0.93 9.66 15.78
C GLN A 251 0.03 10.65 16.55
N THR A 252 -1.29 10.50 16.42
CA THR A 252 -2.26 11.50 16.89
C THR A 252 -2.39 11.51 18.42
N ILE A 253 -2.40 10.36 19.08
CA ILE A 253 -2.56 10.27 20.54
C ILE A 253 -1.43 10.97 21.30
N PRO A 254 -0.13 10.72 21.03
CA PRO A 254 0.96 11.45 21.70
C PRO A 254 0.97 12.95 21.34
N TRP A 255 0.56 13.32 20.13
CA TRP A 255 0.43 14.72 19.75
C TRP A 255 -0.61 15.45 20.60
N LEU A 256 -1.80 14.89 20.70
CA LEU A 256 -2.90 15.44 21.52
C LEU A 256 -2.56 15.42 23.02
N ALA A 257 -1.80 14.45 23.49
CA ALA A 257 -1.27 14.41 24.86
C ALA A 257 -0.20 15.47 25.12
N GLY A 258 0.42 16.04 24.08
CA GLY A 258 1.48 17.03 24.15
C GLY A 258 2.85 16.46 24.47
N ASP A 259 3.08 15.18 24.20
CA ASP A 259 4.35 14.48 24.35
C ASP A 259 5.17 14.49 23.07
N PHE A 260 4.52 14.41 21.90
CA PHE A 260 5.11 14.53 20.57
C PHE A 260 5.10 16.00 20.14
N TRP A 261 6.27 16.63 19.99
CA TRP A 261 6.41 18.05 19.68
C TRP A 261 6.88 18.32 18.26
N ALA A 262 7.71 17.47 17.71
CA ALA A 262 8.24 17.60 16.36
C ALA A 262 8.67 16.25 15.80
N GLY A 263 8.55 16.06 14.50
CA GLY A 263 8.99 14.86 13.83
C GLY A 263 8.26 14.60 12.54
N GLU A 264 8.30 13.37 12.14
CA GLU A 264 7.64 12.89 10.95
C GLU A 264 6.14 12.64 11.20
N ILE A 265 5.32 12.98 10.23
CA ILE A 265 3.87 12.77 10.28
C ILE A 265 3.33 12.46 8.88
N TRP A 266 2.42 11.50 8.78
CA TRP A 266 1.67 11.26 7.54
C TRP A 266 0.65 12.35 7.25
N SER A 267 0.36 12.56 5.96
CA SER A 267 -0.65 13.52 5.50
C SER A 267 -2.05 13.28 6.09
N GLY A 268 -2.46 12.02 6.27
CA GLY A 268 -3.75 11.67 6.88
C GLY A 268 -3.88 12.19 8.33
N PRO A 269 -3.04 11.78 9.29
CA PRO A 269 -3.00 12.34 10.64
C PRO A 269 -2.83 13.87 10.68
N TYR A 270 -2.00 14.44 9.81
CA TYR A 270 -1.87 15.89 9.69
C TYR A 270 -3.23 16.55 9.35
N SER A 271 -3.94 16.00 8.36
CA SER A 271 -5.25 16.53 7.95
C SER A 271 -6.30 16.49 9.09
N GLN A 272 -6.22 15.48 9.94
CA GLN A 272 -7.05 15.36 11.14
C GLN A 272 -6.66 16.41 12.20
N LEU A 273 -5.37 16.51 12.51
CA LEU A 273 -4.86 17.38 13.57
C LEU A 273 -5.00 18.87 13.23
N ILE A 274 -4.82 19.29 11.98
CA ILE A 274 -4.96 20.70 11.59
C ILE A 274 -6.40 21.19 11.72
N ASN A 275 -7.37 20.29 11.65
CA ASN A 275 -8.79 20.58 11.80
C ASN A 275 -9.28 20.47 13.25
N ASP A 276 -8.47 19.95 14.17
CA ASP A 276 -8.82 19.87 15.61
C ASP A 276 -8.46 21.19 16.33
N PRO A 277 -9.47 21.93 16.86
CA PRO A 277 -9.24 23.21 17.53
C PRO A 277 -8.47 23.10 18.85
N SER A 278 -8.24 21.90 19.38
CA SER A 278 -7.49 21.67 20.63
C SER A 278 -5.99 21.52 20.40
N THR A 279 -5.54 21.47 19.15
CA THR A 279 -4.13 21.26 18.79
C THR A 279 -3.61 22.42 17.94
N ASN A 280 -2.29 22.53 17.89
CA ASN A 280 -1.58 23.43 17.00
C ASN A 280 -0.49 22.62 16.29
N ILE A 281 -0.50 22.62 14.97
CA ILE A 281 0.43 21.90 14.13
C ILE A 281 0.88 22.77 12.97
N LYS A 282 2.17 22.79 12.70
CA LYS A 282 2.74 23.41 11.51
C LYS A 282 3.48 22.35 10.71
N LEU A 283 3.04 22.15 9.48
CA LEU A 283 3.72 21.29 8.51
C LEU A 283 4.90 22.04 7.90
N VAL A 284 5.95 21.33 7.61
CA VAL A 284 7.17 21.84 6.98
C VAL A 284 7.50 20.95 5.78
N HIS A 285 7.75 21.57 4.65
CA HIS A 285 8.32 20.90 3.48
C HIS A 285 9.81 21.29 3.37
N PRO A 286 10.74 20.47 3.90
CA PRO A 286 12.16 20.76 3.86
C PRO A 286 12.66 20.94 2.43
N THR A 287 13.57 21.89 2.22
CA THR A 287 14.10 22.19 0.88
C THR A 287 14.99 21.08 0.33
N GLU A 288 15.58 20.27 1.21
CA GLU A 288 16.34 19.07 0.85
C GLU A 288 15.45 17.91 0.41
N GLY A 289 14.16 17.93 0.76
CA GLY A 289 13.16 16.98 0.34
C GLY A 289 12.18 16.58 1.42
N THR A 290 10.96 16.31 1.02
CA THR A 290 9.90 15.68 1.82
C THR A 290 9.78 14.22 1.37
N VAL A 291 9.73 13.30 2.31
CA VAL A 291 9.44 11.90 1.98
C VAL A 291 8.05 11.80 1.39
N GLY A 292 7.90 11.08 0.31
CA GLY A 292 6.61 10.89 -0.34
C GLY A 292 6.41 9.47 -0.82
N TYR A 293 5.17 9.10 -0.94
CA TYR A 293 4.76 7.81 -1.50
C TYR A 293 3.63 8.00 -2.51
N VAL A 294 3.56 7.06 -3.42
CA VAL A 294 2.42 6.86 -4.30
C VAL A 294 1.99 5.42 -4.15
N ASP A 295 0.72 5.21 -3.86
CA ASP A 295 0.16 3.88 -3.77
C ASP A 295 -0.59 3.52 -5.05
N TYR A 296 -0.47 2.27 -5.43
CA TYR A 296 -0.94 1.72 -6.69
C TYR A 296 -1.88 0.54 -6.46
N TRP A 297 -2.87 0.41 -7.31
CA TRP A 297 -3.58 -0.84 -7.46
C TRP A 297 -2.96 -1.66 -8.59
N ALA A 298 -2.83 -2.95 -8.35
CA ALA A 298 -2.33 -3.91 -9.32
C ALA A 298 -3.20 -5.17 -9.32
N ILE A 299 -3.24 -5.87 -10.46
CA ILE A 299 -3.98 -7.13 -10.61
C ILE A 299 -3.01 -8.28 -10.36
N VAL A 300 -3.43 -9.25 -9.56
CA VAL A 300 -2.63 -10.43 -9.25
C VAL A 300 -2.56 -11.36 -10.47
N GLU A 301 -1.35 -11.82 -10.82
CA GLU A 301 -1.14 -12.71 -11.96
C GLU A 301 -1.85 -14.05 -11.76
N GLY A 302 -2.62 -14.45 -12.78
CA GLY A 302 -3.35 -15.72 -12.77
C GLY A 302 -4.64 -15.74 -11.94
N THR A 303 -5.19 -14.57 -11.60
CA THR A 303 -6.56 -14.46 -11.06
C THR A 303 -7.59 -14.92 -12.07
N ASP A 304 -8.67 -15.56 -11.59
CA ASP A 304 -9.82 -15.94 -12.42
C ASP A 304 -10.78 -14.73 -12.64
N GLU A 305 -10.65 -13.63 -11.85
CA GLU A 305 -11.51 -12.43 -11.87
C GLU A 305 -10.81 -11.21 -12.52
N TYR A 306 -9.93 -11.44 -13.50
CA TYR A 306 -9.13 -10.39 -14.13
C TYR A 306 -9.95 -9.20 -14.66
N ASP A 307 -11.07 -9.46 -15.38
CA ASP A 307 -11.90 -8.40 -15.95
C ASP A 307 -12.66 -7.62 -14.88
N LEU A 308 -13.09 -8.29 -13.79
CA LEU A 308 -13.70 -7.64 -12.63
C LEU A 308 -12.67 -6.80 -11.86
N ALA A 309 -11.42 -7.27 -11.74
CA ALA A 309 -10.33 -6.49 -11.17
C ALA A 309 -10.00 -5.24 -12.00
N CYS A 310 -10.07 -5.32 -13.33
CA CYS A 310 -9.96 -4.13 -14.18
C CYS A 310 -11.10 -3.12 -13.92
N GLU A 311 -12.34 -3.60 -13.75
CA GLU A 311 -13.49 -2.75 -13.43
C GLU A 311 -13.35 -2.08 -12.06
N TRP A 312 -12.80 -2.80 -11.06
CA TRP A 312 -12.46 -2.24 -9.76
C TRP A 312 -11.44 -1.10 -9.87
N ILE A 313 -10.31 -1.32 -10.56
CA ILE A 313 -9.30 -0.28 -10.74
C ILE A 313 -9.89 0.91 -11.50
N ASN A 314 -10.68 0.65 -12.54
CA ASN A 314 -11.37 1.72 -13.26
C ASN A 314 -12.31 2.54 -12.37
N TRP A 315 -13.03 1.88 -11.45
CA TRP A 315 -13.89 2.56 -10.47
C TRP A 315 -13.10 3.44 -9.51
N ILE A 316 -12.06 2.89 -8.88
CA ILE A 316 -11.30 3.64 -7.88
C ILE A 316 -10.50 4.81 -8.47
N GLU A 317 -10.25 4.81 -9.79
CA GLU A 317 -9.64 5.93 -10.51
C GLU A 317 -10.65 6.95 -11.03
N SER A 318 -11.95 6.70 -10.88
CA SER A 318 -12.99 7.60 -11.37
C SER A 318 -12.97 8.96 -10.64
N GLU A 319 -13.41 10.02 -11.34
CA GLU A 319 -13.59 11.35 -10.74
C GLU A 319 -14.47 11.29 -9.48
N GLU A 320 -15.55 10.50 -9.52
CA GLU A 320 -16.50 10.35 -8.40
C GLU A 320 -15.81 9.79 -7.16
N GLN A 321 -15.16 8.64 -7.29
CA GLN A 321 -14.50 7.96 -6.18
C GLN A 321 -13.31 8.76 -5.65
N GLN A 322 -12.47 9.29 -6.54
CA GLN A 322 -11.32 10.10 -6.19
C GLN A 322 -11.71 11.41 -5.49
N THR A 323 -12.84 12.02 -5.88
CA THR A 323 -13.38 13.21 -5.18
C THR A 323 -13.89 12.85 -3.80
N ALA A 324 -14.60 11.72 -3.66
CA ALA A 324 -15.08 11.25 -2.36
C ALA A 324 -13.92 10.93 -1.40
N MET A 325 -12.87 10.27 -1.89
CA MET A 325 -11.64 10.00 -1.14
C MET A 325 -10.95 11.31 -0.69
N ALA A 326 -10.82 12.26 -1.59
CA ALA A 326 -10.12 13.52 -1.31
C ALA A 326 -10.89 14.45 -0.34
N THR A 327 -12.21 14.35 -0.32
CA THR A 327 -13.06 15.24 0.50
C THR A 327 -13.57 14.57 1.78
N GLY A 328 -13.50 13.25 1.88
CA GLY A 328 -14.15 12.48 2.93
C GLY A 328 -15.69 12.59 2.89
N ILE A 329 -16.28 12.93 1.74
CA ILE A 329 -17.71 13.19 1.59
C ILE A 329 -18.26 12.36 0.44
N SER A 330 -19.34 11.64 0.75
CA SER A 330 -20.17 10.97 -0.24
C SER A 330 -21.64 11.25 0.03
N ASP A 331 -22.37 11.74 -0.97
CA ASP A 331 -23.81 12.03 -0.85
C ASP A 331 -24.64 10.76 -0.64
N LYS A 332 -24.22 9.66 -1.25
CA LYS A 332 -24.92 8.36 -1.22
C LYS A 332 -24.56 7.53 0.02
N TYR A 333 -23.31 7.62 0.47
CA TYR A 333 -22.76 6.87 1.60
C TYR A 333 -22.20 7.84 2.64
N PRO A 334 -23.05 8.45 3.48
CA PRO A 334 -22.60 9.44 4.46
C PRO A 334 -21.79 8.77 5.57
N GLY A 335 -20.60 9.31 5.86
CA GLY A 335 -19.68 8.86 6.88
C GLY A 335 -18.65 9.93 7.21
N GLU A 336 -17.75 9.62 8.14
CA GLU A 336 -16.53 10.39 8.42
C GLU A 336 -15.34 9.54 7.96
N TYR A 337 -14.74 9.93 6.86
CA TYR A 337 -13.68 9.17 6.20
C TYR A 337 -12.36 9.93 6.28
N TYR A 338 -11.26 9.19 6.36
CA TYR A 338 -9.93 9.78 6.15
C TYR A 338 -9.81 10.32 4.72
N THR A 339 -9.04 11.38 4.56
CA THR A 339 -8.81 11.98 3.25
C THR A 339 -7.40 11.72 2.77
N TYR A 340 -7.28 11.37 1.49
CA TYR A 340 -6.00 11.15 0.82
C TYR A 340 -5.92 11.98 -0.45
N THR A 341 -4.72 12.34 -0.86
CA THR A 341 -4.49 13.16 -2.04
C THR A 341 -4.78 12.36 -3.30
N PRO A 342 -5.74 12.79 -4.12
CA PRO A 342 -6.17 12.05 -5.30
C PRO A 342 -5.15 12.19 -6.44
N VAL A 343 -5.15 11.22 -7.36
CA VAL A 343 -4.35 11.25 -8.59
C VAL A 343 -5.15 11.68 -9.82
N ASN A 344 -6.49 11.62 -9.77
CA ASN A 344 -7.37 12.04 -10.86
C ASN A 344 -7.37 13.57 -11.00
N ALA A 345 -6.99 14.10 -12.18
CA ALA A 345 -6.85 15.53 -12.42
C ALA A 345 -8.15 16.31 -12.21
N LYS A 346 -9.30 15.71 -12.57
CA LYS A 346 -10.59 16.36 -12.38
C LYS A 346 -11.00 16.43 -10.91
N ALA A 347 -10.72 15.35 -10.14
CA ALA A 347 -10.94 15.36 -8.71
C ALA A 347 -10.09 16.45 -8.04
N ILE A 348 -8.82 16.60 -8.42
CA ILE A 348 -7.94 17.69 -7.95
C ILE A 348 -8.52 19.06 -8.28
N ASP A 349 -9.04 19.24 -9.50
CA ASP A 349 -9.62 20.53 -9.93
C ASP A 349 -10.87 20.90 -9.13
N ASN A 350 -11.66 19.91 -8.71
CA ASN A 350 -12.90 20.10 -7.94
C ASN A 350 -12.67 20.52 -6.46
N LEU A 351 -11.45 20.39 -5.94
CA LEU A 351 -11.15 20.73 -4.55
C LEU A 351 -11.15 22.23 -4.30
N THR A 352 -11.67 22.62 -3.13
CA THR A 352 -11.57 24.01 -2.64
C THR A 352 -10.11 24.36 -2.28
N PRO A 353 -9.76 25.66 -2.20
CA PRO A 353 -8.43 26.06 -1.74
C PRO A 353 -8.07 25.49 -0.36
N GLU A 354 -9.03 25.44 0.56
CA GLU A 354 -8.82 24.89 1.91
C GLU A 354 -8.51 23.39 1.86
N GLN A 355 -9.24 22.62 1.04
CA GLN A 355 -8.99 21.20 0.85
C GLN A 355 -7.62 20.96 0.21
N LYS A 356 -7.23 21.78 -0.77
CA LYS A 356 -5.89 21.69 -1.38
C LYS A 356 -4.77 21.93 -0.38
N ILE A 357 -4.95 22.83 0.58
CA ILE A 357 -3.99 23.05 1.67
C ILE A 357 -3.91 21.80 2.57
N THR A 358 -5.07 21.29 3.00
CA THR A 358 -5.14 20.09 3.87
C THR A 358 -4.51 18.86 3.22
N LEU A 359 -4.65 18.72 1.90
CA LEU A 359 -4.10 17.61 1.11
C LEU A 359 -2.70 17.89 0.54
N GLU A 360 -2.03 18.94 1.02
CA GLU A 360 -0.67 19.33 0.59
C GLU A 360 -0.53 19.62 -0.91
N LEU A 361 -1.62 19.97 -1.57
CA LEU A 361 -1.65 20.35 -2.99
C LEU A 361 -1.38 21.84 -3.22
N ASP A 362 -1.49 22.70 -2.19
CA ASP A 362 -1.22 24.13 -2.27
C ASP A 362 -0.78 24.70 -0.89
N PRO A 363 0.50 24.97 -0.67
CA PRO A 363 1.61 24.70 -1.61
C PRO A 363 1.98 23.22 -1.67
N MET A 364 2.28 22.74 -2.86
CA MET A 364 2.90 21.42 -3.00
C MET A 364 4.36 21.46 -2.51
N PRO A 365 4.88 20.36 -1.95
CA PRO A 365 6.31 20.22 -1.69
C PRO A 365 7.14 20.52 -2.94
N THR A 366 8.21 21.30 -2.79
CA THR A 366 9.08 21.66 -3.94
C THR A 366 10.05 20.55 -4.31
N CYS A 367 10.30 19.63 -3.40
CA CYS A 367 11.14 18.45 -3.59
C CYS A 367 10.49 17.29 -2.85
N ILE A 368 10.09 16.27 -3.59
CA ILE A 368 9.56 15.02 -3.05
C ILE A 368 10.59 13.94 -3.31
N LYS A 369 10.95 13.19 -2.29
CA LYS A 369 11.81 12.01 -2.35
C LYS A 369 10.92 10.79 -2.18
N LEU A 370 10.71 10.04 -3.25
CA LEU A 370 9.91 8.82 -3.22
C LEU A 370 10.67 7.71 -2.47
N LEU A 371 9.92 6.78 -1.88
CA LEU A 371 10.48 5.59 -1.27
C LEU A 371 11.28 4.81 -2.31
N PRO A 372 12.56 4.48 -2.04
CA PRO A 372 13.42 3.90 -3.05
C PRO A 372 13.13 2.40 -3.26
N TYR A 373 13.19 1.98 -4.53
CA TYR A 373 13.29 0.57 -4.88
C TYR A 373 14.76 0.16 -4.96
N ILE A 374 15.15 -0.91 -4.29
CA ILE A 374 16.50 -1.46 -4.29
C ILE A 374 16.49 -2.83 -4.94
N ALA A 375 17.01 -2.91 -6.17
CA ALA A 375 17.04 -4.16 -6.94
C ALA A 375 18.17 -5.10 -6.52
N ASP A 376 19.31 -4.57 -6.04
CA ASP A 376 20.45 -5.36 -5.59
C ASP A 376 20.18 -5.98 -4.21
N PRO A 377 20.10 -7.32 -4.09
CA PRO A 377 19.78 -7.97 -2.81
C PRO A 377 20.82 -7.72 -1.71
N GLU A 378 22.13 -7.61 -2.06
CA GLU A 378 23.17 -7.37 -1.06
C GLU A 378 23.05 -5.95 -0.52
N LEU A 379 22.71 -4.99 -1.37
CA LEU A 379 22.45 -3.61 -0.96
C LEU A 379 21.16 -3.52 -0.13
N LYS A 380 20.10 -4.21 -0.54
CA LYS A 380 18.84 -4.28 0.22
C LYS A 380 19.06 -4.85 1.62
N ASP A 381 19.84 -5.94 1.74
CA ASP A 381 20.19 -6.52 3.04
C ASP A 381 20.94 -5.51 3.92
N ALA A 382 21.89 -4.75 3.36
CA ALA A 382 22.62 -3.74 4.11
C ALA A 382 21.74 -2.59 4.63
N TRP A 383 20.74 -2.17 3.83
CA TRP A 383 19.76 -1.18 4.24
C TRP A 383 18.78 -1.72 5.28
N THR A 384 18.37 -2.98 5.14
CA THR A 384 17.54 -3.69 6.13
C THR A 384 18.26 -3.82 7.47
N ASP A 385 19.55 -4.18 7.46
CA ASP A 385 20.37 -4.24 8.66
C ASP A 385 20.47 -2.84 9.34
N LEU A 386 20.62 -1.78 8.55
CA LEU A 386 20.66 -0.40 9.04
C LEU A 386 19.34 -0.02 9.73
N TYR A 387 18.20 -0.34 9.10
CA TYR A 387 16.89 -0.13 9.68
C TYR A 387 16.72 -0.87 11.01
N GLN A 388 17.09 -2.15 11.06
CA GLN A 388 17.05 -2.95 12.29
C GLN A 388 17.91 -2.36 13.42
N GLU A 389 19.08 -1.80 13.11
CA GLU A 389 19.90 -1.07 14.07
C GLU A 389 19.24 0.22 14.55
N PHE A 390 18.51 0.90 13.67
CA PHE A 390 17.84 2.16 14.00
C PHE A 390 16.64 1.93 14.90
N VAL A 391 15.75 0.99 14.59
CA VAL A 391 14.52 0.76 15.36
C VAL A 391 14.75 -0.11 16.61
N GLY A 392 15.66 -1.12 16.56
CA GLY A 392 15.98 -2.05 17.68
C GLY A 392 16.87 -1.44 18.72
#